data_3d5c7f86cc3876a8fea881687d55f966
#
_entry.id   3d5c7f86cc3876a8fea881687d55f966
#
_cell.length_a   1.000
_cell.length_b   1.000
_cell.length_c   1.000
_cell.angle_alpha   90.00
_cell.angle_beta   90.00
_cell.angle_gamma   90.00
#
_symmetry.space_group_name_H-M   'P 1'
#
loop_
_entity.id
_entity.type
_entity.pdbx_description
1 polymer ?
#
loop_
_entity_poly.entity_id
_entity_poly.type
_entity_poly.pdbx_seq_one_letter_code
_entity_poly.pdbx_strand_id
1 'polypeptide(L)'
;MKKRILSMLLALTMTVSMAVGCSSNSGSDKSSTDDKKTEATKEETKSVFTKSPTGKTNSGVVTYNVDMTQYEDGKKVRVWLPVAQDTDYQTIKDVTYDVNGAEGKITEDALGNKMLYIEWDKDTAAADRTATCSFHVDRKEILRPELKEEGEPGSDLDEYLEASSTIPVDGVVKETADEITKGKDTYLDKARAIYDWIIANMNRDESVKGCGQGDVCALLDTKGGKCTDINSVFVGLCRASGIPAREMFGVRINDTDITKNQHCWAEFYLPGFGWVAADPADVLKVVLKNSWDKESAEAKEIQEYYWGSNDEKRVELSEGRDITLEPAQDGDKLNNFGYPYAEVDGTAVDFYTPDTFVYTISFAQDAQ
;
A
#
# COMPACT_ATOMS: atom_id res chain seq x y z
N MET A 1 -57.51 17.95 -12.03
CA MET A 1 -57.69 17.97 -13.49
C MET A 1 -56.54 17.21 -14.14
N LYS A 2 -56.89 16.03 -14.64
CA LYS A 2 -56.61 15.42 -15.96
C LYS A 2 -55.11 15.37 -16.37
N LYS A 3 -54.50 14.15 -16.33
CA LYS A 3 -54.31 13.13 -17.39
C LYS A 3 -53.29 13.57 -18.45
N ARG A 4 -52.23 12.78 -18.75
CA ARG A 4 -52.12 11.52 -19.56
C ARG A 4 -50.67 11.02 -19.51
N ILE A 5 -50.40 9.86 -19.16
CA ILE A 5 -50.07 8.56 -19.75
C ILE A 5 -49.72 8.63 -21.26
N LEU A 6 -48.50 8.20 -21.60
CA LEU A 6 -48.21 7.50 -22.84
C LEU A 6 -47.05 6.52 -22.66
N SER A 7 -47.43 5.26 -22.74
CA SER A 7 -46.57 4.09 -22.92
C SER A 7 -46.17 3.98 -24.38
N MET A 8 -44.97 3.52 -24.70
CA MET A 8 -44.72 2.80 -25.93
C MET A 8 -43.65 1.73 -25.76
N LEU A 9 -44.11 0.54 -26.00
CA LEU A 9 -43.37 -0.75 -26.13
C LEU A 9 -42.69 -0.87 -27.50
N LEU A 10 -41.93 -1.94 -27.62
CA LEU A 10 -41.41 -2.68 -28.80
C LEU A 10 -39.99 -2.27 -29.21
N ALA A 11 -39.07 -3.17 -29.55
CA ALA A 11 -39.16 -4.58 -29.94
C ALA A 11 -37.82 -5.28 -29.74
N LEU A 12 -37.96 -6.54 -29.47
CA LEU A 12 -37.05 -7.66 -29.50
C LEU A 12 -36.54 -7.94 -30.93
N THR A 13 -35.22 -8.10 -31.13
CA THR A 13 -34.72 -8.92 -32.23
C THR A 13 -33.58 -9.82 -31.77
N MET A 14 -33.89 -11.10 -31.71
CA MET A 14 -32.95 -12.21 -31.76
C MET A 14 -32.27 -12.27 -33.12
N THR A 15 -30.98 -12.54 -33.17
CA THR A 15 -30.41 -13.31 -34.28
C THR A 15 -29.41 -14.34 -33.77
N VAL A 16 -29.60 -15.49 -34.28
CA VAL A 16 -29.10 -16.81 -34.01
C VAL A 16 -27.81 -17.07 -34.81
N SER A 17 -26.87 -17.75 -34.17
CA SER A 17 -25.93 -18.78 -34.66
C SER A 17 -25.10 -18.54 -35.93
N MET A 18 -23.83 -18.89 -35.85
CA MET A 18 -23.31 -20.06 -36.58
C MET A 18 -21.91 -20.47 -36.03
N ALA A 19 -21.88 -21.73 -35.61
CA ALA A 19 -20.68 -22.46 -35.41
C ALA A 19 -20.16 -22.95 -36.78
N VAL A 20 -18.85 -22.87 -37.00
CA VAL A 20 -18.17 -23.62 -38.04
C VAL A 20 -16.94 -24.29 -37.43
N GLY A 21 -17.02 -25.58 -37.27
CA GLY A 21 -15.85 -26.44 -37.08
C GLY A 21 -15.34 -26.90 -38.44
N CYS A 22 -14.04 -27.15 -38.54
CA CYS A 22 -13.38 -28.03 -39.50
C CYS A 22 -11.99 -28.31 -38.92
N SER A 23 -11.70 -29.49 -38.49
CA SER A 23 -11.33 -30.75 -39.18
C SER A 23 -9.92 -30.71 -39.78
N SER A 24 -9.13 -31.49 -39.13
CA SER A 24 -7.89 -32.21 -39.50
C SER A 24 -7.52 -32.27 -40.98
N ASN A 25 -6.25 -32.08 -41.26
CA ASN A 25 -5.58 -32.99 -42.18
C ASN A 25 -4.08 -33.20 -41.89
N SER A 26 -3.69 -34.42 -41.92
CA SER A 26 -2.37 -34.97 -41.78
C SER A 26 -1.58 -34.87 -43.08
N GLY A 27 -0.28 -34.65 -42.99
CA GLY A 27 0.64 -34.74 -44.11
C GLY A 27 2.07 -34.85 -43.60
N SER A 28 2.57 -36.08 -43.63
CA SER A 28 3.96 -36.44 -43.36
C SER A 28 4.87 -35.99 -44.50
N ASP A 29 6.02 -35.41 -44.20
CA ASP A 29 7.24 -35.80 -44.92
C ASP A 29 8.49 -35.58 -44.08
N LYS A 30 9.37 -36.56 -44.17
CA LYS A 30 10.68 -36.68 -43.53
C LYS A 30 11.72 -35.90 -44.33
N SER A 31 12.55 -35.12 -43.65
CA SER A 31 13.95 -34.97 -44.08
C SER A 31 14.82 -34.67 -42.87
N SER A 32 15.80 -35.53 -42.69
CA SER A 32 16.89 -35.46 -41.73
C SER A 32 17.85 -34.31 -42.03
N THR A 33 18.39 -33.63 -41.03
CA THR A 33 19.83 -33.58 -40.73
C THR A 33 20.17 -32.56 -39.67
N ASP A 34 21.09 -32.97 -38.82
CA ASP A 34 22.02 -32.24 -37.98
C ASP A 34 21.60 -31.67 -36.65
N ASP A 35 21.93 -32.50 -35.66
CA ASP A 35 22.21 -32.13 -34.28
C ASP A 35 23.20 -30.94 -34.17
N LYS A 36 22.75 -29.82 -33.69
CA LYS A 36 23.53 -28.88 -32.89
C LYS A 36 22.83 -28.68 -31.56
N LYS A 37 23.29 -29.49 -30.62
CA LYS A 37 23.01 -29.34 -29.20
C LYS A 37 23.53 -27.98 -28.73
N THR A 38 22.67 -26.97 -28.74
CA THR A 38 22.94 -25.71 -28.04
C THR A 38 22.58 -25.99 -26.59
N GLU A 39 23.59 -26.17 -25.76
CA GLU A 39 23.44 -26.10 -24.30
C GLU A 39 22.96 -24.69 -23.99
N ALA A 40 21.66 -24.57 -23.70
CA ALA A 40 21.13 -23.43 -23.02
C ALA A 40 21.74 -23.42 -21.63
N THR A 41 22.71 -22.57 -21.40
CA THR A 41 23.16 -22.15 -20.09
C THR A 41 21.89 -21.71 -19.34
N LYS A 42 21.47 -22.50 -18.37
CA LYS A 42 20.56 -22.05 -17.32
C LYS A 42 21.29 -20.90 -16.62
N GLU A 43 20.94 -19.66 -16.98
CA GLU A 43 21.15 -18.57 -16.05
C GLU A 43 20.37 -18.96 -14.77
N GLU A 44 21.11 -19.26 -13.72
CA GLU A 44 20.56 -19.32 -12.38
C GLU A 44 19.90 -17.96 -12.14
N THR A 45 18.59 -17.91 -12.19
CA THR A 45 17.81 -16.79 -11.67
C THR A 45 18.19 -16.68 -10.20
N LYS A 46 19.09 -15.75 -9.90
CA LYS A 46 19.40 -15.41 -8.52
C LYS A 46 18.08 -15.03 -7.86
N SER A 47 17.67 -15.78 -6.86
CA SER A 47 16.53 -15.46 -6.00
C SER A 47 16.60 -13.98 -5.66
N VAL A 48 15.52 -13.25 -5.96
CA VAL A 48 15.44 -11.79 -5.70
C VAL A 48 15.52 -11.52 -4.19
N PHE A 49 15.21 -12.53 -3.39
CA PHE A 49 15.26 -12.51 -1.94
C PHE A 49 16.13 -13.68 -1.47
N THR A 50 17.36 -13.38 -1.14
CA THR A 50 18.18 -14.35 -0.43
C THR A 50 17.54 -14.63 0.92
N LYS A 51 17.37 -15.90 1.30
CA LYS A 51 17.15 -16.33 2.68
C LYS A 51 18.39 -15.90 3.50
N SER A 52 18.54 -14.61 3.71
CA SER A 52 19.61 -14.12 4.55
C SER A 52 19.11 -14.18 5.99
N PRO A 53 19.76 -14.94 6.83
CA PRO A 53 19.47 -14.86 8.23
C PRO A 53 19.91 -13.48 8.70
N THR A 54 18.96 -12.66 9.08
CA THR A 54 19.09 -11.58 10.02
C THR A 54 20.03 -10.42 9.72
N GLY A 55 19.51 -9.26 9.88
CA GLY A 55 20.30 -8.10 10.19
C GLY A 55 20.71 -7.24 9.02
N LYS A 56 20.04 -7.32 7.90
CA LYS A 56 20.17 -6.26 6.91
C LYS A 56 19.70 -4.95 7.53
N THR A 57 20.50 -3.93 7.34
CA THR A 57 20.19 -2.58 7.75
C THR A 57 20.31 -1.66 6.54
N ASN A 58 19.54 -0.60 6.55
CA ASN A 58 19.65 0.47 5.58
C ASN A 58 19.55 1.79 6.33
N SER A 59 20.54 2.66 6.16
CA SER A 59 20.62 3.92 6.88
C SER A 59 20.91 5.06 5.94
N GLY A 60 20.36 6.24 6.25
CA GLY A 60 20.57 7.44 5.45
C GLY A 60 19.55 8.53 5.74
N VAL A 61 19.61 9.58 4.97
CA VAL A 61 18.77 10.77 5.14
C VAL A 61 17.65 10.79 4.12
N VAL A 62 16.42 10.87 4.59
CA VAL A 62 15.23 11.19 3.78
C VAL A 62 15.04 12.70 3.79
N THR A 63 14.85 13.30 2.62
CA THR A 63 14.59 14.74 2.48
C THR A 63 13.37 14.97 1.61
N TYR A 64 12.41 15.72 2.14
CA TYR A 64 11.31 16.32 1.40
C TYR A 64 11.70 17.72 0.95
N ASN A 65 11.39 18.05 -0.31
CA ASN A 65 11.39 19.43 -0.79
C ASN A 65 9.99 19.72 -1.30
N VAL A 66 9.44 20.87 -0.89
CA VAL A 66 8.11 21.34 -1.26
C VAL A 66 8.23 22.69 -1.93
N ASP A 67 7.52 22.86 -3.04
CA ASP A 67 7.40 24.12 -3.77
C ASP A 67 5.92 24.39 -4.08
N MET A 68 5.40 25.44 -3.44
CA MET A 68 4.01 25.91 -3.62
C MET A 68 3.97 27.30 -4.26
N THR A 69 5.07 27.72 -4.89
CA THR A 69 5.21 29.06 -5.51
C THR A 69 4.30 29.27 -6.71
N GLN A 70 3.73 28.20 -7.30
CA GLN A 70 2.79 28.28 -8.43
C GLN A 70 1.43 28.88 -8.08
N TYR A 71 1.09 29.00 -6.79
CA TYR A 71 -0.14 29.61 -6.34
C TYR A 71 0.05 31.12 -6.14
N GLU A 72 -0.88 31.92 -6.69
CA GLU A 72 -0.83 33.38 -6.66
C GLU A 72 -0.75 33.96 -5.25
N ASP A 73 -0.28 35.19 -5.12
CA ASP A 73 -0.35 35.96 -3.87
C ASP A 73 -1.80 36.07 -3.37
N GLY A 74 -1.97 36.22 -2.07
CA GLY A 74 -3.28 36.27 -1.45
C GLY A 74 -3.95 34.95 -1.18
N LYS A 75 -3.28 33.81 -1.47
CA LYS A 75 -3.74 32.48 -1.13
C LYS A 75 -3.20 32.02 0.22
N LYS A 76 -4.07 31.37 1.02
CA LYS A 76 -3.64 30.61 2.18
C LYS A 76 -3.26 29.20 1.74
N VAL A 77 -2.06 28.75 2.07
CA VAL A 77 -1.56 27.41 1.72
C VAL A 77 -1.18 26.67 2.99
N ARG A 78 -1.69 25.46 3.15
CA ARG A 78 -1.34 24.57 4.25
C ARG A 78 -0.72 23.29 3.71
N VAL A 79 0.32 22.81 4.36
CA VAL A 79 1.01 21.56 3.99
C VAL A 79 1.27 20.72 5.24
N TRP A 80 1.07 19.42 5.11
CA TRP A 80 1.44 18.42 6.12
C TRP A 80 2.35 17.39 5.47
N LEU A 81 3.56 17.28 5.98
CA LEU A 81 4.54 16.28 5.54
C LEU A 81 4.63 15.17 6.60
N PRO A 82 4.41 13.90 6.23
CA PRO A 82 4.57 12.82 7.19
C PRO A 82 6.03 12.73 7.65
N VAL A 83 6.24 12.63 8.97
CA VAL A 83 7.56 12.52 9.60
C VAL A 83 7.64 11.17 10.30
N ALA A 84 8.62 10.37 9.92
CA ALA A 84 8.84 9.07 10.53
C ALA A 84 9.16 9.19 12.03
N GLN A 85 8.87 8.14 12.78
CA GLN A 85 9.15 8.04 14.22
C GLN A 85 9.81 6.70 14.56
N ASP A 86 10.33 6.63 15.77
CA ASP A 86 10.96 5.40 16.27
C ASP A 86 9.93 4.27 16.38
N THR A 87 10.38 3.08 15.98
CA THR A 87 9.67 1.81 16.22
C THR A 87 10.69 0.76 16.64
N ASP A 88 10.26 -0.47 16.87
CA ASP A 88 11.16 -1.57 17.22
C ASP A 88 12.21 -1.86 16.14
N TYR A 89 11.99 -1.40 14.91
CA TYR A 89 12.79 -1.73 13.73
C TYR A 89 13.28 -0.52 12.93
N GLN A 90 12.93 0.69 13.34
CA GLN A 90 13.53 1.90 12.80
C GLN A 90 13.84 2.90 13.91
N THR A 91 14.92 3.63 13.74
CA THR A 91 15.31 4.73 14.63
C THR A 91 15.44 5.99 13.79
N ILE A 92 14.80 7.07 14.24
CA ILE A 92 14.79 8.38 13.57
C ILE A 92 15.63 9.36 14.36
N LYS A 93 16.48 10.09 13.67
CA LYS A 93 17.39 11.09 14.25
C LYS A 93 17.39 12.36 13.42
N ASP A 94 17.89 13.43 14.01
CA ASP A 94 18.23 14.67 13.31
C ASP A 94 17.07 15.20 12.43
N VAL A 95 15.84 15.20 12.97
CA VAL A 95 14.69 15.80 12.30
C VAL A 95 14.93 17.30 12.22
N THR A 96 15.08 17.82 11.01
CA THR A 96 15.32 19.24 10.73
C THR A 96 14.38 19.71 9.63
N TYR A 97 14.03 20.98 9.68
CA TYR A 97 13.24 21.61 8.62
C TYR A 97 13.62 23.07 8.45
N ASP A 98 13.44 23.58 7.24
CA ASP A 98 13.55 24.98 6.88
C ASP A 98 12.29 25.37 6.10
N VAL A 99 11.60 26.39 6.54
CA VAL A 99 10.35 26.87 5.96
C VAL A 99 10.51 28.34 5.63
N ASN A 100 10.50 28.63 4.34
CA ASN A 100 10.61 30.02 3.89
C ASN A 100 9.23 30.70 3.97
N GLY A 101 9.19 31.90 4.51
CA GLY A 101 8.00 32.74 4.59
C GLY A 101 6.95 32.33 5.66
N ALA A 102 7.22 31.28 6.45
CA ALA A 102 6.34 30.83 7.53
C ALA A 102 7.11 30.12 8.65
N GLU A 103 6.40 29.70 9.69
CA GLU A 103 6.94 28.83 10.72
C GLU A 103 6.43 27.38 10.49
N GLY A 104 7.35 26.42 10.56
CA GLY A 104 7.01 25.00 10.60
C GLY A 104 6.78 24.53 12.04
N LYS A 105 5.93 23.53 12.22
CA LYS A 105 5.67 22.92 13.52
C LYS A 105 5.53 21.40 13.37
N ILE A 106 6.27 20.64 14.17
CA ILE A 106 6.02 19.20 14.31
C ILE A 106 4.77 19.02 15.19
N THR A 107 3.79 18.32 14.66
CA THR A 107 2.52 17.97 15.32
C THR A 107 2.30 16.47 15.26
N GLU A 108 1.30 15.98 16.00
CA GLU A 108 0.96 14.57 16.12
C GLU A 108 -0.57 14.44 16.15
N ASP A 109 -1.14 13.56 15.35
CA ASP A 109 -2.57 13.29 15.33
C ASP A 109 -3.01 12.36 16.47
N ALA A 110 -4.30 12.03 16.53
CA ALA A 110 -4.86 11.17 17.56
C ALA A 110 -4.37 9.72 17.49
N LEU A 111 -3.85 9.28 16.34
CA LEU A 111 -3.26 7.96 16.15
C LEU A 111 -1.76 7.91 16.45
N GLY A 112 -1.17 9.05 16.80
CA GLY A 112 0.27 9.17 17.05
C GLY A 112 1.10 9.42 15.78
N ASN A 113 0.50 9.68 14.63
CA ASN A 113 1.23 10.00 13.42
C ASN A 113 1.85 11.38 13.50
N LYS A 114 3.17 11.47 13.33
CA LYS A 114 3.89 12.75 13.32
C LYS A 114 3.94 13.37 11.94
N MET A 115 3.86 14.71 11.93
CA MET A 115 3.92 15.49 10.71
C MET A 115 4.57 16.85 10.93
N LEU A 116 5.21 17.37 9.90
CA LEU A 116 5.56 18.80 9.83
C LEU A 116 4.37 19.53 9.23
N TYR A 117 3.72 20.37 10.04
CA TYR A 117 2.70 21.30 9.61
C TYR A 117 3.31 22.63 9.20
N ILE A 118 2.88 23.17 8.07
CA ILE A 118 3.29 24.46 7.52
C ILE A 118 2.04 25.21 7.09
N GLU A 119 1.97 26.49 7.46
CA GLU A 119 0.92 27.39 7.03
C GLU A 119 1.51 28.68 6.47
N TRP A 120 1.31 28.93 5.20
CA TRP A 120 1.55 30.22 4.56
C TRP A 120 0.25 30.98 4.46
N ASP A 121 0.21 32.10 5.19
CA ASP A 121 -0.95 33.00 5.20
C ASP A 121 -1.10 33.76 3.88
N LYS A 122 -2.23 34.47 3.72
CA LYS A 122 -2.54 35.26 2.53
C LYS A 122 -1.55 36.39 2.29
N ASP A 123 -0.86 36.85 3.35
CA ASP A 123 0.12 37.93 3.28
C ASP A 123 1.52 37.42 2.90
N THR A 124 1.73 36.09 2.87
CA THR A 124 2.99 35.48 2.44
C THR A 124 3.11 35.59 0.91
N ALA A 125 4.21 36.18 0.44
CA ALA A 125 4.49 36.22 -1.00
C ALA A 125 4.58 34.81 -1.60
N ALA A 126 4.00 34.61 -2.79
CA ALA A 126 4.01 33.31 -3.45
C ALA A 126 5.45 32.76 -3.63
N ALA A 127 6.42 33.63 -3.94
CA ALA A 127 7.82 33.27 -4.13
C ALA A 127 8.50 32.70 -2.86
N ASP A 128 7.93 32.90 -1.69
CA ASP A 128 8.49 32.42 -0.42
C ASP A 128 7.91 31.08 0.04
N ARG A 129 6.94 30.49 -0.70
CA ARG A 129 6.24 29.27 -0.29
C ARG A 129 7.02 28.00 -0.65
N THR A 130 8.19 27.86 -0.04
CA THR A 130 9.05 26.68 -0.18
C THR A 130 9.41 26.13 1.19
N ALA A 131 9.61 24.82 1.27
CA ALA A 131 10.05 24.18 2.51
C ALA A 131 10.90 22.95 2.23
N THR A 132 11.77 22.65 3.18
CA THR A 132 12.49 21.36 3.25
C THR A 132 12.22 20.72 4.59
N CYS A 133 12.17 19.38 4.62
CA CYS A 133 12.16 18.59 5.85
C CYS A 133 13.05 17.38 5.66
N SER A 134 13.94 17.12 6.61
CA SER A 134 14.85 15.99 6.55
C SER A 134 14.89 15.26 7.88
N PHE A 135 15.08 13.95 7.81
CA PHE A 135 15.38 13.12 8.97
C PHE A 135 16.32 11.98 8.57
N HIS A 136 17.19 11.60 9.49
CA HIS A 136 18.01 10.40 9.33
C HIS A 136 17.24 9.19 9.83
N VAL A 137 17.28 8.09 9.08
CA VAL A 137 16.66 6.81 9.44
C VAL A 137 17.67 5.69 9.46
N ASP A 138 17.67 4.92 10.56
CA ASP A 138 18.30 3.61 10.65
C ASP A 138 17.21 2.55 10.61
N ARG A 139 17.11 1.78 9.54
CA ARG A 139 16.07 0.76 9.32
C ARG A 139 16.67 -0.64 9.36
N LYS A 140 16.00 -1.54 10.09
CA LYS A 140 16.39 -2.96 10.21
C LYS A 140 15.38 -3.86 9.53
N GLU A 141 15.86 -4.92 8.87
CA GLU A 141 15.01 -6.02 8.44
C GLU A 141 14.46 -6.76 9.65
N ILE A 142 13.20 -7.17 9.59
CA ILE A 142 12.56 -8.06 10.56
C ILE A 142 12.35 -9.39 9.86
N LEU A 143 12.87 -10.47 10.44
CA LEU A 143 12.62 -11.84 9.98
C LEU A 143 11.86 -12.59 11.08
N ARG A 144 10.72 -13.17 10.72
CA ARG A 144 9.90 -13.99 11.61
C ARG A 144 9.55 -15.32 10.94
N PRO A 145 10.52 -16.24 10.86
CA PRO A 145 10.35 -17.49 10.09
C PRO A 145 9.37 -18.49 10.74
N GLU A 146 9.14 -18.36 12.04
CA GLU A 146 8.27 -19.25 12.79
C GLU A 146 7.35 -18.40 13.69
N LEU A 147 6.11 -18.22 13.25
CA LEU A 147 5.08 -17.57 14.05
C LEU A 147 4.34 -18.61 14.89
N LYS A 148 4.08 -18.28 16.15
CA LYS A 148 3.28 -19.07 17.06
C LYS A 148 2.32 -18.16 17.79
N GLU A 149 1.10 -18.62 17.97
CA GLU A 149 0.13 -17.94 18.83
C GLU A 149 0.24 -18.47 20.25
N GLU A 150 0.47 -17.59 21.21
CA GLU A 150 0.66 -17.95 22.61
C GLU A 150 -0.15 -17.00 23.50
N GLY A 151 -1.06 -17.56 24.30
CA GLY A 151 -1.88 -16.80 25.25
C GLY A 151 -3.11 -16.15 24.62
N GLU A 152 -3.68 -15.20 25.35
CA GLU A 152 -4.85 -14.44 24.94
C GLU A 152 -4.43 -13.09 24.33
N PRO A 153 -5.24 -12.49 23.45
CA PRO A 153 -5.00 -11.12 22.98
C PRO A 153 -4.96 -10.15 24.16
N GLY A 154 -4.11 -9.14 24.08
CA GLY A 154 -4.04 -8.08 25.07
C GLY A 154 -5.35 -7.28 25.18
N SER A 155 -5.51 -6.50 26.25
CA SER A 155 -6.48 -5.41 26.30
C SER A 155 -6.04 -4.28 25.35
N ASP A 156 -6.94 -3.36 25.03
CA ASP A 156 -6.64 -2.14 24.25
C ASP A 156 -6.39 -2.39 22.75
N LEU A 157 -7.05 -3.42 22.19
CA LEU A 157 -6.99 -3.74 20.76
C LEU A 157 -8.34 -3.53 20.05
N ASP A 158 -9.35 -3.04 20.75
CA ASP A 158 -10.71 -2.93 20.22
C ASP A 158 -10.80 -1.97 19.02
N GLU A 159 -10.03 -0.88 19.05
CA GLU A 159 -9.96 0.08 17.92
C GLU A 159 -9.49 -0.57 16.61
N TYR A 160 -8.63 -1.59 16.69
CA TYR A 160 -8.12 -2.33 15.55
C TYR A 160 -9.06 -3.42 15.03
N LEU A 161 -10.24 -3.54 15.63
CA LEU A 161 -11.37 -4.37 15.17
C LEU A 161 -12.48 -3.54 14.54
N GLU A 162 -12.45 -2.22 14.71
CA GLU A 162 -13.51 -1.34 14.25
C GLU A 162 -13.52 -1.17 12.72
N ALA A 163 -14.69 -0.92 12.18
CA ALA A 163 -14.84 -0.52 10.78
C ALA A 163 -14.28 0.89 10.54
N SER A 164 -13.84 1.15 9.31
CA SER A 164 -13.57 2.49 8.82
C SER A 164 -14.38 2.79 7.57
N SER A 165 -14.33 4.01 7.05
CA SER A 165 -15.17 4.46 5.93
C SER A 165 -15.06 3.56 4.68
N THR A 166 -13.87 2.99 4.43
CA THR A 166 -13.60 2.13 3.27
C THR A 166 -13.31 0.67 3.63
N ILE A 167 -13.26 0.35 4.93
CA ILE A 167 -13.01 -1.00 5.44
C ILE A 167 -14.16 -1.40 6.38
N PRO A 168 -15.33 -1.79 5.88
CA PRO A 168 -16.39 -2.35 6.71
C PRO A 168 -15.99 -3.73 7.23
N VAL A 169 -16.61 -4.15 8.36
CA VAL A 169 -16.38 -5.44 8.99
C VAL A 169 -17.62 -6.35 8.97
N ASP A 170 -18.67 -5.92 8.29
CA ASP A 170 -19.95 -6.62 8.13
C ASP A 170 -20.27 -6.89 6.64
N GLY A 171 -21.48 -7.35 6.35
CA GLY A 171 -21.95 -7.62 4.99
C GLY A 171 -21.03 -8.56 4.21
N VAL A 172 -20.72 -8.23 2.96
CA VAL A 172 -19.90 -9.05 2.06
C VAL A 172 -18.49 -9.31 2.62
N VAL A 173 -17.93 -8.37 3.40
CA VAL A 173 -16.61 -8.54 4.04
C VAL A 173 -16.69 -9.65 5.08
N LYS A 174 -17.70 -9.63 5.93
CA LYS A 174 -17.91 -10.66 6.95
C LYS A 174 -18.21 -12.03 6.32
N GLU A 175 -19.08 -12.06 5.31
CA GLU A 175 -19.43 -13.30 4.62
C GLU A 175 -18.19 -13.94 3.97
N THR A 176 -17.36 -13.12 3.30
CA THR A 176 -16.10 -13.58 2.69
C THR A 176 -15.12 -14.06 3.74
N ALA A 177 -14.97 -13.33 4.84
CA ALA A 177 -14.08 -13.69 5.94
C ALA A 177 -14.50 -15.03 6.59
N ASP A 178 -15.80 -15.23 6.83
CA ASP A 178 -16.33 -16.48 7.40
C ASP A 178 -16.13 -17.70 6.48
N GLU A 179 -16.26 -17.49 5.17
CA GLU A 179 -15.98 -18.56 4.19
C GLU A 179 -14.52 -18.97 4.21
N ILE A 180 -13.60 -17.98 4.17
CA ILE A 180 -12.15 -18.22 4.13
C ILE A 180 -11.66 -18.87 5.43
N THR A 181 -12.18 -18.39 6.57
CA THR A 181 -11.68 -18.83 7.90
C THR A 181 -12.45 -20.01 8.46
N LYS A 182 -13.36 -20.61 7.71
CA LYS A 182 -14.16 -21.74 8.13
C LYS A 182 -13.30 -22.90 8.63
N GLY A 183 -13.53 -23.31 9.88
CA GLY A 183 -12.79 -24.40 10.53
C GLY A 183 -11.38 -24.01 10.99
N LYS A 184 -11.08 -22.71 11.07
CA LYS A 184 -9.87 -22.16 11.67
C LYS A 184 -10.20 -21.59 13.05
N ASP A 185 -9.44 -21.96 14.05
CA ASP A 185 -9.72 -21.57 15.44
C ASP A 185 -8.79 -20.44 15.93
N THR A 186 -7.53 -20.43 15.49
CA THR A 186 -6.52 -19.47 15.94
C THR A 186 -6.44 -18.22 15.07
N TYR A 187 -5.92 -17.12 15.60
CA TYR A 187 -5.68 -15.90 14.84
C TYR A 187 -4.66 -16.18 13.72
N LEU A 188 -3.62 -16.93 14.03
CA LEU A 188 -2.57 -17.28 13.08
C LEU A 188 -3.14 -18.05 11.88
N ASP A 189 -3.95 -19.09 12.11
CA ASP A 189 -4.53 -19.90 11.03
C ASP A 189 -5.53 -19.10 10.19
N LYS A 190 -6.33 -18.24 10.83
CA LYS A 190 -7.29 -17.37 10.12
C LYS A 190 -6.57 -16.35 9.26
N ALA A 191 -5.60 -15.62 9.84
CA ALA A 191 -4.84 -14.61 9.12
C ALA A 191 -4.03 -15.21 7.97
N ARG A 192 -3.46 -16.41 8.16
CA ARG A 192 -2.77 -17.14 7.10
C ARG A 192 -3.73 -17.53 5.97
N ALA A 193 -4.90 -18.05 6.29
CA ALA A 193 -5.89 -18.40 5.27
C ALA A 193 -6.35 -17.18 4.47
N ILE A 194 -6.53 -16.02 5.10
CA ILE A 194 -6.85 -14.75 4.46
C ILE A 194 -5.71 -14.31 3.53
N TYR A 195 -4.47 -14.35 4.01
CA TYR A 195 -3.28 -13.99 3.24
C TYR A 195 -3.14 -14.85 1.97
N ASP A 196 -3.23 -16.16 2.12
CA ASP A 196 -3.14 -17.10 1.02
C ASP A 196 -4.30 -16.92 0.01
N TRP A 197 -5.52 -16.67 0.52
CA TRP A 197 -6.68 -16.40 -0.33
C TRP A 197 -6.50 -15.15 -1.18
N ILE A 198 -5.97 -14.06 -0.60
CA ILE A 198 -5.70 -12.82 -1.31
C ILE A 198 -4.70 -13.06 -2.45
N ILE A 199 -3.60 -13.73 -2.17
CA ILE A 199 -2.58 -14.04 -3.18
C ILE A 199 -3.16 -14.90 -4.31
N ALA A 200 -3.99 -15.87 -3.98
CA ALA A 200 -4.61 -16.75 -4.97
C ALA A 200 -5.65 -16.01 -5.84
N ASN A 201 -6.47 -15.14 -5.24
CA ASN A 201 -7.67 -14.59 -5.88
C ASN A 201 -7.55 -13.16 -6.37
N MET A 202 -6.60 -12.37 -5.87
CA MET A 202 -6.42 -10.97 -6.29
C MET A 202 -5.22 -10.81 -7.23
N ASN A 203 -5.18 -9.69 -7.93
CA ASN A 203 -4.10 -9.37 -8.86
C ASN A 203 -3.60 -7.93 -8.64
N ARG A 204 -2.34 -7.70 -8.97
CA ARG A 204 -1.78 -6.36 -9.05
C ARG A 204 -2.32 -5.66 -10.30
N ASP A 205 -2.87 -4.45 -10.15
CA ASP A 205 -3.32 -3.59 -11.26
C ASP A 205 -2.50 -2.31 -11.30
N GLU A 206 -1.58 -2.22 -12.26
CA GLU A 206 -0.70 -1.06 -12.41
C GLU A 206 -1.40 0.19 -12.96
N SER A 207 -2.63 0.09 -13.43
CA SER A 207 -3.42 1.23 -13.91
C SER A 207 -4.00 2.09 -12.76
N VAL A 208 -4.06 1.54 -11.53
CA VAL A 208 -4.53 2.26 -10.35
C VAL A 208 -3.62 3.45 -10.04
N LYS A 209 -4.20 4.62 -9.75
CA LYS A 209 -3.47 5.83 -9.38
C LYS A 209 -2.85 5.71 -7.98
N GLY A 210 -1.58 6.07 -7.84
CA GLY A 210 -0.87 6.02 -6.56
C GLY A 210 -0.82 4.63 -5.96
N CYS A 211 -1.15 4.50 -4.68
CA CYS A 211 -1.24 3.23 -3.94
C CYS A 211 -2.64 2.60 -3.95
N GLY A 212 -3.65 3.27 -4.49
CA GLY A 212 -5.07 2.90 -4.44
C GLY A 212 -5.85 3.57 -3.31
N GLN A 213 -7.15 3.28 -3.22
CA GLN A 213 -8.08 3.88 -2.25
C GLN A 213 -8.48 2.94 -1.12
N GLY A 214 -8.38 1.63 -1.33
CA GLY A 214 -8.69 0.61 -0.35
C GLY A 214 -10.19 0.47 -0.03
N ASP A 215 -11.08 0.65 -1.00
CA ASP A 215 -12.51 0.31 -0.85
C ASP A 215 -12.68 -1.21 -0.90
N VAL A 216 -12.78 -1.82 0.27
CA VAL A 216 -12.77 -3.28 0.42
C VAL A 216 -13.96 -3.93 -0.27
N CYS A 217 -15.15 -3.33 -0.22
CA CYS A 217 -16.32 -3.89 -0.89
C CYS A 217 -16.14 -3.94 -2.42
N ALA A 218 -15.68 -2.84 -3.02
CA ALA A 218 -15.41 -2.79 -4.45
C ALA A 218 -14.28 -3.75 -4.85
N LEU A 219 -13.25 -3.90 -3.99
CA LEU A 219 -12.10 -4.76 -4.24
C LEU A 219 -12.41 -6.24 -4.12
N LEU A 220 -13.34 -6.63 -3.26
CA LEU A 220 -13.84 -8.02 -3.20
C LEU A 220 -14.60 -8.43 -4.48
N ASP A 221 -15.14 -7.49 -5.24
CA ASP A 221 -15.75 -7.73 -6.55
C ASP A 221 -14.70 -7.71 -7.67
N THR A 222 -13.92 -6.63 -7.77
CA THR A 222 -12.98 -6.40 -8.88
C THR A 222 -11.72 -7.25 -8.84
N LYS A 223 -11.29 -7.70 -7.65
CA LYS A 223 -10.10 -8.53 -7.41
C LYS A 223 -8.78 -7.92 -7.91
N GLY A 224 -8.71 -6.62 -8.11
CA GLY A 224 -7.53 -5.95 -8.63
C GLY A 224 -7.21 -4.64 -7.90
N GLY A 225 -5.90 -4.34 -7.72
CA GLY A 225 -5.50 -3.11 -7.06
C GLY A 225 -4.00 -2.97 -6.82
N LYS A 226 -3.62 -1.90 -6.14
CA LYS A 226 -2.24 -1.65 -5.67
C LYS A 226 -2.10 -1.93 -4.17
N CYS A 227 -1.05 -1.40 -3.55
CA CYS A 227 -0.68 -1.80 -2.19
C CYS A 227 -1.75 -1.42 -1.15
N THR A 228 -2.30 -0.20 -1.18
CA THR A 228 -3.40 0.17 -0.28
C THR A 228 -4.62 -0.72 -0.51
N ASP A 229 -4.99 -0.96 -1.78
CA ASP A 229 -6.16 -1.77 -2.11
C ASP A 229 -6.05 -3.20 -1.58
N ILE A 230 -4.95 -3.88 -1.91
CA ILE A 230 -4.76 -5.30 -1.58
C ILE A 230 -4.60 -5.48 -0.05
N ASN A 231 -3.84 -4.59 0.60
CA ASN A 231 -3.61 -4.69 2.04
C ASN A 231 -4.84 -4.29 2.86
N SER A 232 -5.70 -3.38 2.35
CA SER A 232 -6.99 -3.07 2.98
C SER A 232 -7.92 -4.27 3.00
N VAL A 233 -7.92 -5.09 1.94
CA VAL A 233 -8.70 -6.35 1.93
C VAL A 233 -8.19 -7.29 3.02
N PHE A 234 -6.87 -7.40 3.22
CA PHE A 234 -6.32 -8.20 4.31
C PHE A 234 -6.79 -7.69 5.68
N VAL A 235 -6.67 -6.38 5.92
CA VAL A 235 -7.09 -5.76 7.18
C VAL A 235 -8.58 -5.94 7.43
N GLY A 236 -9.43 -5.69 6.41
CA GLY A 236 -10.89 -5.83 6.54
C GLY A 236 -11.32 -7.27 6.86
N LEU A 237 -10.75 -8.25 6.17
CA LEU A 237 -11.04 -9.68 6.41
C LEU A 237 -10.52 -10.14 7.77
N CYS A 238 -9.36 -9.66 8.23
CA CYS A 238 -8.85 -9.93 9.57
C CYS A 238 -9.78 -9.35 10.64
N ARG A 239 -10.13 -8.08 10.56
CA ARG A 239 -11.06 -7.42 11.51
C ARG A 239 -12.41 -8.13 11.56
N ALA A 240 -12.99 -8.45 10.40
CA ALA A 240 -14.24 -9.20 10.30
C ALA A 240 -14.15 -10.62 10.89
N SER A 241 -12.94 -11.20 10.98
CA SER A 241 -12.66 -12.50 11.61
C SER A 241 -12.32 -12.40 13.10
N GLY A 242 -12.37 -11.17 13.67
CA GLY A 242 -12.05 -10.90 15.09
C GLY A 242 -10.53 -10.81 15.35
N ILE A 243 -9.71 -10.57 14.33
CA ILE A 243 -8.27 -10.40 14.44
C ILE A 243 -7.96 -8.90 14.36
N PRO A 244 -7.37 -8.27 15.41
CA PRO A 244 -6.94 -6.90 15.35
C PRO A 244 -5.94 -6.71 14.23
N ALA A 245 -6.18 -5.74 13.34
CA ALA A 245 -5.33 -5.48 12.18
C ALA A 245 -5.29 -3.99 11.83
N ARG A 246 -4.17 -3.52 11.29
CA ARG A 246 -3.94 -2.13 10.90
C ARG A 246 -3.19 -2.00 9.59
N GLU A 247 -3.28 -0.84 8.98
CA GLU A 247 -2.53 -0.48 7.79
C GLU A 247 -1.39 0.44 8.17
N MET A 248 -0.25 0.16 7.55
CA MET A 248 0.98 0.92 7.68
C MET A 248 1.29 1.61 6.38
N PHE A 249 1.61 2.89 6.43
CA PHE A 249 1.98 3.69 5.28
C PHE A 249 3.41 4.17 5.38
N GLY A 250 4.13 4.07 4.28
CA GLY A 250 5.55 4.40 4.29
C GLY A 250 6.11 4.71 2.91
N VAL A 251 7.42 4.77 2.85
CA VAL A 251 8.19 5.00 1.64
C VAL A 251 9.34 4.01 1.53
N ARG A 252 9.66 3.56 0.30
CA ARG A 252 10.81 2.69 0.07
C ARG A 252 12.06 3.52 -0.18
N ILE A 253 13.10 3.25 0.62
CA ILE A 253 14.43 3.85 0.51
C ILE A 253 15.38 2.98 -0.33
N ASN A 254 14.98 2.67 -1.55
CA ASN A 254 15.69 1.78 -2.46
C ASN A 254 16.26 2.48 -3.69
N ASP A 255 16.18 3.82 -3.76
CA ASP A 255 16.69 4.66 -4.82
C ASP A 255 17.04 6.04 -4.26
N THR A 256 17.69 6.91 -5.04
CA THR A 256 17.99 8.30 -4.66
C THR A 256 16.75 9.19 -4.76
N ASP A 257 15.97 9.09 -5.83
CA ASP A 257 14.66 9.72 -5.96
C ASP A 257 13.58 8.71 -5.55
N ILE A 258 12.96 8.97 -4.41
CA ILE A 258 11.91 8.13 -3.84
C ILE A 258 10.54 8.80 -3.85
N THR A 259 10.39 9.87 -4.63
CA THR A 259 9.14 10.67 -4.72
C THR A 259 7.91 9.84 -5.06
N LYS A 260 8.09 8.73 -5.80
CA LYS A 260 7.01 7.81 -6.20
C LYS A 260 7.11 6.43 -5.57
N ASN A 261 7.88 6.30 -4.49
CA ASN A 261 8.18 5.02 -3.87
C ASN A 261 7.34 4.76 -2.61
N GLN A 262 6.19 5.44 -2.47
CA GLN A 262 5.24 5.13 -1.39
C GLN A 262 4.84 3.67 -1.44
N HIS A 263 4.72 3.08 -0.28
CA HIS A 263 4.30 1.70 -0.11
C HIS A 263 3.54 1.51 1.19
N CYS A 264 2.55 0.62 1.15
CA CYS A 264 1.73 0.27 2.30
C CYS A 264 1.86 -1.22 2.54
N TRP A 265 1.74 -1.63 3.80
CA TRP A 265 1.61 -3.03 4.19
C TRP A 265 0.57 -3.15 5.29
N ALA A 266 0.18 -4.36 5.60
CA ALA A 266 -0.71 -4.63 6.72
C ALA A 266 0.07 -5.20 7.90
N GLU A 267 -0.49 -5.01 9.09
CA GLU A 267 -0.10 -5.74 10.28
C GLU A 267 -1.33 -6.33 10.96
N PHE A 268 -1.18 -7.53 11.52
CA PHE A 268 -2.17 -8.16 12.37
C PHE A 268 -1.56 -8.47 13.74
N TYR A 269 -2.39 -8.42 14.76
CA TYR A 269 -1.93 -8.75 16.12
C TYR A 269 -1.95 -10.25 16.34
N LEU A 270 -0.82 -10.78 16.79
CA LEU A 270 -0.68 -12.19 17.16
C LEU A 270 -0.36 -12.30 18.65
N PRO A 271 -1.23 -12.94 19.46
CA PRO A 271 -0.97 -13.17 20.87
C PRO A 271 0.39 -13.83 21.10
N GLY A 272 1.18 -13.25 22.02
CA GLY A 272 2.55 -13.67 22.31
C GLY A 272 3.64 -13.06 21.42
N PHE A 273 3.29 -12.46 20.27
CA PHE A 273 4.22 -11.80 19.36
C PHE A 273 4.01 -10.29 19.23
N GLY A 274 2.78 -9.80 19.44
CA GLY A 274 2.41 -8.43 19.13
C GLY A 274 2.07 -8.25 17.64
N TRP A 275 2.40 -7.09 17.06
CA TRP A 275 2.13 -6.76 15.66
C TRP A 275 3.05 -7.53 14.71
N VAL A 276 2.46 -8.14 13.71
CA VAL A 276 3.11 -8.99 12.71
C VAL A 276 2.80 -8.47 11.32
N ALA A 277 3.81 -8.16 10.54
CA ALA A 277 3.64 -7.67 9.18
C ALA A 277 3.11 -8.77 8.25
N ALA A 278 2.24 -8.37 7.32
CA ALA A 278 1.78 -9.18 6.20
C ALA A 278 1.66 -8.30 4.96
N ASP A 279 2.28 -8.71 3.85
CA ASP A 279 2.26 -7.90 2.64
C ASP A 279 1.94 -8.73 1.38
N PRO A 280 0.68 -9.15 1.22
CA PRO A 280 0.25 -9.84 0.01
C PRO A 280 0.39 -8.97 -1.25
N ALA A 281 0.38 -7.64 -1.12
CA ALA A 281 0.52 -6.73 -2.25
C ALA A 281 1.92 -6.80 -2.87
N ASP A 282 2.98 -6.93 -2.07
CA ASP A 282 4.32 -7.08 -2.61
C ASP A 282 4.55 -8.47 -3.21
N VAL A 283 3.96 -9.52 -2.65
CA VAL A 283 3.96 -10.83 -3.31
C VAL A 283 3.40 -10.70 -4.73
N LEU A 284 2.21 -10.14 -4.88
CA LEU A 284 1.55 -9.97 -6.18
C LEU A 284 2.34 -9.05 -7.12
N LYS A 285 2.98 -8.00 -6.58
CA LYS A 285 3.86 -7.11 -7.36
C LYS A 285 5.08 -7.83 -7.90
N VAL A 286 5.75 -8.64 -7.08
CA VAL A 286 6.94 -9.40 -7.48
C VAL A 286 6.58 -10.49 -8.49
N VAL A 287 5.49 -11.21 -8.26
CA VAL A 287 4.95 -12.22 -9.18
C VAL A 287 4.66 -11.60 -10.55
N LEU A 288 3.95 -10.47 -10.60
CA LEU A 288 3.65 -9.77 -11.84
C LEU A 288 4.92 -9.29 -12.54
N LYS A 289 5.83 -8.64 -11.81
CA LYS A 289 7.07 -8.09 -12.37
C LYS A 289 7.96 -9.14 -13.03
N ASN A 290 7.99 -10.35 -12.46
CA ASN A 290 8.79 -11.44 -12.97
C ASN A 290 8.01 -12.41 -13.90
N SER A 291 6.72 -12.14 -14.12
CA SER A 291 5.83 -13.01 -14.88
C SER A 291 5.82 -14.44 -14.37
N TRP A 292 5.89 -14.61 -13.06
CA TRP A 292 5.86 -15.94 -12.43
C TRP A 292 4.43 -16.48 -12.34
N ASP A 293 4.31 -17.79 -12.35
CA ASP A 293 3.09 -18.45 -11.87
C ASP A 293 3.02 -18.30 -10.34
N LYS A 294 1.83 -18.02 -9.80
CA LYS A 294 1.61 -17.90 -8.36
C LYS A 294 1.94 -19.16 -7.57
N GLU A 295 1.90 -20.33 -8.25
CA GLU A 295 2.23 -21.63 -7.67
C GLU A 295 3.70 -22.03 -7.91
N SER A 296 4.51 -21.20 -8.57
CA SER A 296 5.93 -21.46 -8.75
C SER A 296 6.69 -21.45 -7.42
N ALA A 297 7.84 -22.09 -7.38
CA ALA A 297 8.67 -22.16 -6.18
C ALA A 297 9.15 -20.77 -5.76
N GLU A 298 9.48 -19.92 -6.73
CA GLU A 298 9.92 -18.55 -6.52
C GLU A 298 8.79 -17.68 -5.92
N ALA A 299 7.56 -17.83 -6.43
CA ALA A 299 6.40 -17.13 -5.89
C ALA A 299 6.10 -17.55 -4.45
N LYS A 300 6.20 -18.86 -4.16
CA LYS A 300 6.02 -19.37 -2.80
C LYS A 300 7.11 -18.89 -1.84
N GLU A 301 8.36 -18.79 -2.29
CA GLU A 301 9.44 -18.25 -1.47
C GLU A 301 9.16 -16.78 -1.06
N ILE A 302 8.69 -15.95 -2.00
CA ILE A 302 8.29 -14.56 -1.73
C ILE A 302 7.06 -14.49 -0.82
N GLN A 303 6.09 -15.35 -1.04
CA GLN A 303 4.91 -15.48 -0.19
C GLN A 303 5.31 -15.77 1.26
N GLU A 304 6.20 -16.72 1.49
CA GLU A 304 6.70 -17.05 2.84
C GLU A 304 7.54 -15.93 3.44
N TYR A 305 8.32 -15.19 2.63
CA TYR A 305 9.09 -14.06 3.13
C TYR A 305 8.17 -12.95 3.66
N TYR A 306 7.17 -12.52 2.89
CA TYR A 306 6.26 -11.44 3.28
C TYR A 306 5.15 -11.86 4.26
N TRP A 307 5.18 -13.09 4.72
CA TRP A 307 4.41 -13.57 5.84
C TRP A 307 5.20 -13.43 7.14
N GLY A 308 4.99 -12.34 7.85
CA GLY A 308 5.65 -12.03 9.13
C GLY A 308 6.94 -11.24 9.03
N SER A 309 7.55 -11.11 7.86
CA SER A 309 8.81 -10.40 7.68
C SER A 309 8.61 -9.04 6.98
N ASN A 310 9.55 -8.12 7.23
CA ASN A 310 9.53 -6.79 6.65
C ASN A 310 10.98 -6.38 6.33
N ASP A 311 11.25 -5.97 5.08
CA ASP A 311 12.60 -5.66 4.62
C ASP A 311 13.13 -4.31 5.17
N GLU A 312 14.45 -4.13 5.06
CA GLU A 312 15.17 -2.95 5.53
C GLU A 312 14.96 -1.68 4.69
N LYS A 313 14.15 -1.76 3.66
CA LYS A 313 13.94 -0.64 2.71
C LYS A 313 12.63 0.10 2.94
N ARG A 314 11.83 -0.29 3.92
CA ARG A 314 10.51 0.30 4.18
C ARG A 314 10.56 1.19 5.40
N VAL A 315 10.58 2.49 5.19
CA VAL A 315 10.42 3.46 6.27
C VAL A 315 8.93 3.65 6.55
N GLU A 316 8.52 3.40 7.77
CA GLU A 316 7.19 3.65 8.27
C GLU A 316 7.04 5.15 8.55
N LEU A 317 5.94 5.73 8.06
CA LEU A 317 5.61 7.13 8.20
C LEU A 317 4.35 7.36 9.03
N SER A 318 3.33 6.52 8.84
CA SER A 318 2.04 6.66 9.52
C SER A 318 1.26 5.35 9.51
N GLU A 319 0.21 5.29 10.33
CA GLU A 319 -0.75 4.18 10.38
C GLU A 319 -2.20 4.67 10.38
N GLY A 320 -3.12 3.74 10.13
CA GLY A 320 -4.55 3.95 10.36
C GLY A 320 -5.34 4.37 9.12
N ARG A 321 -6.63 4.59 9.34
CA ARG A 321 -7.62 5.02 8.34
C ARG A 321 -8.45 6.16 8.89
N ASP A 322 -9.16 6.85 7.99
CA ASP A 322 -9.97 8.02 8.34
C ASP A 322 -9.17 9.06 9.15
N ILE A 323 -7.91 9.26 8.74
CA ILE A 323 -6.93 10.08 9.45
C ILE A 323 -7.34 11.55 9.42
N THR A 324 -7.44 12.16 10.60
CA THR A 324 -7.55 13.59 10.76
C THR A 324 -6.19 14.12 11.16
N LEU A 325 -5.60 14.96 10.33
CA LEU A 325 -4.28 15.56 10.56
C LEU A 325 -4.30 16.56 11.74
N GLU A 326 -3.12 16.99 12.20
CA GLU A 326 -3.01 17.99 13.26
C GLU A 326 -2.12 19.18 12.82
N PRO A 327 -2.67 20.40 12.72
CA PRO A 327 -4.09 20.76 12.81
C PRO A 327 -4.95 20.10 11.74
N ALA A 328 -6.25 19.93 12.03
CA ALA A 328 -7.17 19.28 11.10
C ALA A 328 -7.21 19.96 9.73
N GLN A 329 -7.21 19.18 8.68
CA GLN A 329 -7.47 19.60 7.31
C GLN A 329 -8.93 20.03 7.15
N ASP A 330 -9.22 20.87 6.15
CA ASP A 330 -10.58 21.25 5.78
C ASP A 330 -11.23 20.21 4.84
N GLY A 331 -10.40 19.45 4.11
CA GLY A 331 -10.83 18.35 3.22
C GLY A 331 -11.23 17.09 3.97
N ASP A 332 -11.54 16.05 3.21
CA ASP A 332 -11.93 14.74 3.74
C ASP A 332 -10.81 14.12 4.58
N LYS A 333 -11.18 13.21 5.49
CA LYS A 333 -10.23 12.36 6.22
C LYS A 333 -9.41 11.51 5.25
N LEU A 334 -8.15 11.26 5.58
CA LEU A 334 -7.22 10.57 4.69
C LEU A 334 -7.28 9.05 4.87
N ASN A 335 -7.26 8.36 3.75
CA ASN A 335 -7.13 6.89 3.71
C ASN A 335 -5.67 6.42 3.64
N ASN A 336 -4.73 7.34 3.49
CA ASN A 336 -3.30 7.07 3.38
C ASN A 336 -2.52 8.35 3.66
N PHE A 337 -1.71 8.36 4.68
CA PHE A 337 -0.80 9.47 4.99
C PHE A 337 0.68 9.07 4.77
N GLY A 338 0.96 8.26 3.77
CA GLY A 338 2.31 8.04 3.24
C GLY A 338 2.73 9.08 2.18
N TYR A 339 1.81 9.96 1.79
CA TYR A 339 2.04 11.07 0.87
C TYR A 339 1.99 12.41 1.62
N PRO A 340 2.77 13.43 1.21
CA PRO A 340 2.50 14.80 1.59
C PRO A 340 1.06 15.20 1.25
N TYR A 341 0.44 16.01 2.11
CA TYR A 341 -0.90 16.54 1.88
C TYR A 341 -0.87 18.08 1.91
N ALA A 342 -1.67 18.70 1.08
CA ALA A 342 -1.74 20.17 1.03
C ALA A 342 -3.14 20.67 0.70
N GLU A 343 -3.41 21.90 1.12
CA GLU A 343 -4.64 22.63 0.82
C GLU A 343 -4.33 24.06 0.41
N VAL A 344 -5.12 24.57 -0.52
CA VAL A 344 -5.11 25.98 -0.93
C VAL A 344 -6.49 26.58 -0.72
N ASP A 345 -6.58 27.61 0.12
CA ASP A 345 -7.85 28.23 0.57
C ASP A 345 -8.87 27.17 1.09
N GLY A 346 -8.38 26.16 1.81
CA GLY A 346 -9.19 25.08 2.38
C GLY A 346 -9.63 23.99 1.37
N THR A 347 -9.10 24.02 0.15
CA THR A 347 -9.36 22.99 -0.85
C THR A 347 -8.13 22.09 -1.00
N ALA A 348 -8.31 20.78 -0.84
CA ALA A 348 -7.26 19.81 -1.03
C ALA A 348 -6.72 19.86 -2.47
N VAL A 349 -5.39 19.79 -2.60
CA VAL A 349 -4.73 19.72 -3.90
C VAL A 349 -4.34 18.28 -4.23
N ASP A 350 -4.40 17.95 -5.52
CA ASP A 350 -4.06 16.60 -5.99
C ASP A 350 -2.55 16.36 -5.93
N PHE A 351 -2.12 15.60 -4.94
CA PHE A 351 -0.69 15.26 -4.74
C PHE A 351 -0.13 14.27 -5.78
N TYR A 352 -0.96 13.72 -6.66
CA TYR A 352 -0.52 12.92 -7.80
C TYR A 352 -0.27 13.73 -9.07
N THR A 353 -0.68 14.99 -9.08
CA THR A 353 -0.53 15.89 -10.24
C THR A 353 0.62 16.88 -9.96
N PRO A 354 1.78 16.74 -10.63
CA PRO A 354 2.98 17.54 -10.31
C PRO A 354 2.82 19.05 -10.43
N ASP A 355 1.88 19.52 -11.24
CA ASP A 355 1.64 20.96 -11.43
C ASP A 355 0.75 21.56 -10.33
N THR A 356 0.05 20.74 -9.54
CA THR A 356 -0.82 21.18 -8.46
C THR A 356 -0.14 21.12 -7.10
N PHE A 357 0.61 20.07 -6.84
CA PHE A 357 1.44 19.95 -5.66
C PHE A 357 2.85 19.52 -6.05
N VAL A 358 3.77 20.46 -6.05
CA VAL A 358 5.17 20.22 -6.40
C VAL A 358 5.94 19.80 -5.16
N TYR A 359 6.36 18.57 -5.10
CA TYR A 359 7.26 18.07 -4.07
C TYR A 359 8.18 16.99 -4.62
N THR A 360 9.31 16.81 -3.96
CA THR A 360 10.21 15.67 -4.18
C THR A 360 10.58 15.04 -2.85
N ILE A 361 10.82 13.73 -2.88
CA ILE A 361 11.37 12.99 -1.74
C ILE A 361 12.64 12.29 -2.22
N SER A 362 13.75 12.55 -1.56
CA SER A 362 15.04 11.92 -1.87
C SER A 362 15.56 11.13 -0.68
N PHE A 363 16.40 10.15 -0.99
CA PHE A 363 17.14 9.37 0.01
C PHE A 363 18.62 9.39 -0.32
N ALA A 364 19.42 9.82 0.65
CA ALA A 364 20.86 9.78 0.60
C ALA A 364 21.36 8.71 1.56
N GLN A 365 21.75 7.55 1.01
CA GLN A 365 22.25 6.43 1.79
C GLN A 365 23.59 6.78 2.44
N ASP A 366 23.81 6.34 3.68
CA ASP A 366 25.09 6.48 4.37
C ASP A 366 26.19 5.74 3.63
N ALA A 367 27.41 6.26 3.72
CA ALA A 367 28.59 5.56 3.25
C ALA A 367 28.78 4.26 4.05
N GLN A 368 28.93 3.14 3.37
CA GLN A 368 29.20 1.84 3.96
C GLN A 368 30.63 1.74 4.48
#